data_0f60bd1ca84153950097d18b0d447000
#
_entry.id   0f60bd1ca84153950097d18b0d447000
#
_cell.length_a   1.000
_cell.length_b   1.000
_cell.length_c   1.000
_cell.angle_alpha   90.00
_cell.angle_beta   90.00
_cell.angle_gamma   90.00
#
_symmetry.space_group_name_H-M   'P 1'
#
loop_
_entity.id
_entity.type
_entity.pdbx_description
1 polymer ?
#
loop_
_entity_poly.entity_id
_entity_poly.type
_entity_poly.pdbx_seq_one_letter_code
_entity_poly.pdbx_strand_id
1 'polypeptide(L)'
;MTQFLGHNFIGGQRSANGSVKLQSVDATTGEALPQDFYQATPQEVDAAAQAAAQAYPAYRALSAARRAQFLDAIADELDALSDNFVELVCRETALPAARIKGERGRTSGQMRLFATVLRRGDFYGARIDKALPDRQPLPRPDLRQYRIGLGPVAVFGASNFPLAFSTAGGDTAAALAAGCPVVFKAHSGHMATAEQVANAIIRAAEATEMPAGVFNMIFGGGVGEALVKHPAIQAVGFTGSLKGGRALCDMAAARPQPIPVFAEMSSINPVIVLPQALQARVETVARDLTASVVQGCGQFCTNPGLVIGIASPEFTAFTQQVAQLIGEQPAQTMLNAGTLSSYGKGLEKLLSHPGIQHLAGSTQAGNQAQPQLFKADVRLLLDGDEVLQEEVFGPTTVFIEVADQAQLSAALHGLHGQLTATIIGEPADFQQFAELTPLLEQKVGRILLNGYPTGVEVCDSMVHGGPYPATSDARGTSVGTLAIDRFLRPVCFQNYPDSLLPDALKNANPLRIQRLVDGTPSRDSL
;
A
#
# COMPACT_ATOMS: atom_id res chain seq x y z
N MET A 1 -11.41 28.60 -8.88
CA MET A 1 -10.11 27.88 -8.87
C MET A 1 -9.57 27.96 -7.46
N THR A 2 -9.33 26.83 -6.80
CA THR A 2 -8.67 26.83 -5.50
C THR A 2 -7.25 27.37 -5.72
N GLN A 3 -6.88 28.42 -5.02
CA GLN A 3 -5.55 29.04 -5.15
C GLN A 3 -4.48 28.10 -4.61
N PHE A 4 -3.48 27.74 -5.40
CA PHE A 4 -2.30 27.04 -4.92
C PHE A 4 -1.45 28.01 -4.10
N LEU A 5 -1.08 27.60 -2.89
CA LEU A 5 -0.19 28.36 -2.02
C LEU A 5 1.19 27.70 -1.94
N GLY A 6 1.28 26.38 -2.16
CA GLY A 6 2.50 25.60 -2.01
C GLY A 6 3.03 25.54 -0.58
N HIS A 7 2.23 25.92 0.41
CA HIS A 7 2.59 26.01 1.81
C HIS A 7 2.30 24.69 2.54
N ASN A 8 3.11 24.35 3.53
CA ASN A 8 2.87 23.25 4.44
C ASN A 8 1.56 23.45 5.22
N PHE A 9 0.91 22.34 5.61
CA PHE A 9 -0.30 22.32 6.45
C PHE A 9 0.09 21.91 7.87
N ILE A 10 -0.02 22.80 8.83
CA ILE A 10 0.45 22.58 10.20
C ILE A 10 -0.59 23.11 11.19
N GLY A 11 -1.21 22.21 11.98
CA GLY A 11 -2.14 22.61 13.03
C GLY A 11 -3.36 23.40 12.54
N GLY A 12 -3.84 23.14 11.32
CA GLY A 12 -4.93 23.87 10.68
C GLY A 12 -4.51 25.20 10.03
N GLN A 13 -3.22 25.53 10.02
CA GLN A 13 -2.66 26.74 9.41
C GLN A 13 -1.75 26.40 8.22
N ARG A 14 -1.47 27.39 7.38
CA ARG A 14 -0.53 27.27 6.26
C ARG A 14 0.80 27.92 6.63
N SER A 15 1.93 27.24 6.35
CA SER A 15 3.27 27.69 6.71
C SER A 15 4.26 27.52 5.56
N ALA A 16 5.12 28.50 5.36
CA ALA A 16 6.14 28.53 4.30
C ALA A 16 7.38 29.30 4.76
N ASN A 17 7.99 28.84 5.83
CA ASN A 17 9.16 29.51 6.44
C ASN A 17 10.48 29.13 5.74
N GLY A 18 10.48 28.06 4.93
CA GLY A 18 11.65 27.62 4.18
C GLY A 18 11.94 28.48 2.96
N SER A 19 13.22 28.63 2.62
CA SER A 19 13.68 29.32 1.42
C SER A 19 13.80 28.42 0.19
N VAL A 20 13.82 27.09 0.40
CA VAL A 20 13.93 26.10 -0.69
C VAL A 20 12.59 25.94 -1.36
N LYS A 21 12.53 26.30 -2.64
CA LYS A 21 11.36 26.12 -3.50
C LYS A 21 11.48 24.84 -4.29
N LEU A 22 10.36 24.16 -4.43
CA LEU A 22 10.18 22.94 -5.21
C LEU A 22 9.11 23.20 -6.26
N GLN A 23 9.17 22.51 -7.38
CA GLN A 23 8.14 22.57 -8.42
C GLN A 23 7.76 21.16 -8.83
N SER A 24 6.47 20.96 -9.09
CA SER A 24 5.99 19.79 -9.82
C SER A 24 6.41 19.90 -11.28
N VAL A 25 6.54 18.77 -11.94
CA VAL A 25 6.96 18.67 -13.33
C VAL A 25 5.83 18.03 -14.13
N ASP A 26 5.57 18.52 -15.34
CA ASP A 26 4.74 17.83 -16.30
C ASP A 26 5.48 16.57 -16.77
N ALA A 27 4.95 15.40 -16.42
CA ALA A 27 5.62 14.13 -16.65
C ALA A 27 5.83 13.82 -18.15
N THR A 28 4.99 14.39 -19.02
CA THR A 28 5.08 14.17 -20.47
C THR A 28 6.15 15.04 -21.11
N THR A 29 6.23 16.33 -20.73
CA THR A 29 7.16 17.28 -21.36
C THR A 29 8.48 17.43 -20.59
N GLY A 30 8.51 17.11 -19.30
CA GLY A 30 9.63 17.37 -18.41
C GLY A 30 9.73 18.84 -17.95
N GLU A 31 8.77 19.69 -18.32
CA GLU A 31 8.75 21.11 -17.96
C GLU A 31 8.20 21.31 -16.55
N ALA A 32 8.78 22.27 -15.82
CA ALA A 32 8.29 22.65 -14.51
C ALA A 32 6.89 23.28 -14.60
N LEU A 33 6.00 22.86 -13.70
CA LEU A 33 4.70 23.51 -13.52
C LEU A 33 4.87 24.82 -12.75
N PRO A 34 4.00 25.82 -12.99
CA PRO A 34 4.22 27.19 -12.50
C PRO A 34 4.08 27.37 -10.99
N GLN A 35 3.61 26.34 -10.25
CA GLN A 35 3.38 26.44 -8.81
C GLN A 35 4.67 26.16 -8.04
N ASP A 36 5.05 27.07 -7.15
CA ASP A 36 6.12 26.85 -6.17
C ASP A 36 5.56 26.16 -4.91
N PHE A 37 6.30 25.20 -4.39
CA PHE A 37 6.07 24.55 -3.09
C PHE A 37 7.26 24.82 -2.18
N TYR A 38 7.01 25.04 -0.89
CA TYR A 38 8.07 25.38 0.05
C TYR A 38 8.45 24.15 0.86
N GLN A 39 9.72 23.74 0.75
CA GLN A 39 10.25 22.67 1.58
C GLN A 39 10.13 23.04 3.06
N ALA A 40 9.58 22.14 3.87
CA ALA A 40 9.46 22.35 5.29
C ALA A 40 10.85 22.50 5.95
N THR A 41 10.97 23.49 6.83
CA THR A 41 12.13 23.62 7.73
C THR A 41 12.09 22.57 8.83
N PRO A 42 13.21 22.28 9.53
CA PRO A 42 13.19 21.44 10.72
C PRO A 42 12.18 21.89 11.77
N GLN A 43 11.98 23.20 11.93
CA GLN A 43 11.01 23.79 12.86
C GLN A 43 9.56 23.52 12.40
N GLU A 44 9.29 23.54 11.10
CA GLU A 44 7.97 23.20 10.55
C GLU A 44 7.68 21.68 10.66
N VAL A 45 8.68 20.83 10.51
CA VAL A 45 8.54 19.38 10.78
C VAL A 45 8.20 19.13 12.25
N ASP A 46 8.92 19.79 13.18
CA ASP A 46 8.64 19.73 14.62
C ASP A 46 7.23 20.23 14.91
N ALA A 47 6.84 21.37 14.38
CA ALA A 47 5.51 21.97 14.59
C ALA A 47 4.38 21.05 14.07
N ALA A 48 4.55 20.40 12.92
CA ALA A 48 3.58 19.46 12.37
C ALA A 48 3.41 18.22 13.27
N ALA A 49 4.52 17.65 13.74
CA ALA A 49 4.50 16.50 14.64
C ALA A 49 3.90 16.86 16.01
N GLN A 50 4.22 18.04 16.56
CA GLN A 50 3.64 18.54 17.81
C GLN A 50 2.14 18.83 17.67
N ALA A 51 1.71 19.43 16.55
CA ALA A 51 0.28 19.67 16.27
C ALA A 51 -0.52 18.35 16.25
N ALA A 52 0.03 17.32 15.61
CA ALA A 52 -0.59 15.99 15.63
C ALA A 52 -0.63 15.39 17.05
N ALA A 53 0.44 15.54 17.84
CA ALA A 53 0.47 15.06 19.21
C ALA A 53 -0.55 15.77 20.11
N GLN A 54 -0.71 17.09 19.95
CA GLN A 54 -1.70 17.89 20.68
C GLN A 54 -3.12 17.54 20.27
N ALA A 55 -3.39 17.22 19.00
CA ALA A 55 -4.69 16.79 18.51
C ALA A 55 -5.09 15.38 19.00
N TYR A 56 -4.13 14.50 19.26
CA TYR A 56 -4.40 13.09 19.54
C TYR A 56 -5.33 12.84 20.72
N PRO A 57 -5.18 13.44 21.90
CA PRO A 57 -6.08 13.18 23.04
C PRO A 57 -7.55 13.52 22.72
N ALA A 58 -7.79 14.65 22.06
CA ALA A 58 -9.14 15.06 21.68
C ALA A 58 -9.69 14.18 20.55
N TYR A 59 -8.89 13.88 19.51
CA TYR A 59 -9.32 13.08 18.38
C TYR A 59 -9.63 11.64 18.76
N ARG A 60 -8.77 10.99 19.58
CA ARG A 60 -9.03 9.63 20.05
C ARG A 60 -10.24 9.53 20.98
N ALA A 61 -10.60 10.61 21.68
CA ALA A 61 -11.75 10.66 22.55
C ALA A 61 -13.08 10.77 21.78
N LEU A 62 -13.05 11.15 20.50
CA LEU A 62 -14.25 11.17 19.67
C LEU A 62 -14.83 9.77 19.51
N SER A 63 -16.16 9.69 19.50
CA SER A 63 -16.85 8.43 19.20
C SER A 63 -16.50 7.92 17.81
N ALA A 64 -16.62 6.61 17.59
CA ALA A 64 -16.44 6.00 16.26
C ALA A 64 -17.38 6.63 15.22
N ALA A 65 -18.61 7.00 15.61
CA ALA A 65 -19.58 7.67 14.75
C ALA A 65 -19.09 9.06 14.29
N ARG A 66 -18.49 9.86 15.16
CA ARG A 66 -17.92 11.17 14.81
C ARG A 66 -16.72 11.02 13.86
N ARG A 67 -15.83 10.07 14.10
CA ARG A 67 -14.74 9.77 13.16
C ARG A 67 -15.25 9.26 11.82
N ALA A 68 -16.31 8.44 11.82
CA ALA A 68 -16.95 7.98 10.58
C ALA A 68 -17.54 9.15 9.77
N GLN A 69 -18.18 10.12 10.42
CA GLN A 69 -18.67 11.34 9.76
C GLN A 69 -17.53 12.14 9.11
N PHE A 70 -16.38 12.23 9.75
CA PHE A 70 -15.20 12.88 9.18
C PHE A 70 -14.70 12.15 7.93
N LEU A 71 -14.61 10.83 7.96
CA LEU A 71 -14.18 10.04 6.79
C LEU A 71 -15.17 10.14 5.63
N ASP A 72 -16.48 10.14 5.90
CA ASP A 72 -17.51 10.39 4.87
C ASP A 72 -17.37 11.79 4.28
N ALA A 73 -17.16 12.81 5.11
CA ALA A 73 -16.95 14.18 4.65
C ALA A 73 -15.68 14.31 3.76
N ILE A 74 -14.59 13.61 4.10
CA ILE A 74 -13.40 13.54 3.24
C ILE A 74 -13.78 12.91 1.88
N ALA A 75 -14.55 11.83 1.89
CA ALA A 75 -14.98 11.16 0.66
C ALA A 75 -15.82 12.09 -0.23
N ASP A 76 -16.75 12.84 0.37
CA ASP A 76 -17.61 13.80 -0.36
C ASP A 76 -16.78 14.94 -0.96
N GLU A 77 -15.80 15.47 -0.23
CA GLU A 77 -14.88 16.50 -0.71
C GLU A 77 -13.97 15.99 -1.85
N LEU A 78 -13.54 14.73 -1.81
CA LEU A 78 -12.79 14.09 -2.90
C LEU A 78 -13.64 13.93 -4.15
N ASP A 79 -14.88 13.48 -4.01
CA ASP A 79 -15.81 13.33 -5.14
C ASP A 79 -16.18 14.67 -5.78
N ALA A 80 -16.15 15.75 -5.00
CA ALA A 80 -16.40 17.12 -5.48
C ALA A 80 -15.22 17.75 -6.24
N LEU A 81 -14.05 17.12 -6.28
CA LEU A 81 -12.90 17.61 -7.05
C LEU A 81 -13.22 17.62 -8.55
N SER A 82 -12.95 18.74 -9.22
CA SER A 82 -13.36 19.02 -10.60
C SER A 82 -12.54 18.25 -11.66
N ASP A 83 -12.97 18.33 -12.92
CA ASP A 83 -12.18 17.81 -14.04
C ASP A 83 -10.82 18.53 -14.20
N ASN A 84 -10.71 19.81 -13.85
CA ASN A 84 -9.41 20.50 -13.81
C ASN A 84 -8.43 19.87 -12.82
N PHE A 85 -8.94 19.32 -11.72
CA PHE A 85 -8.11 18.52 -10.81
C PHE A 85 -7.63 17.23 -11.50
N VAL A 86 -8.49 16.54 -12.23
CA VAL A 86 -8.10 15.35 -12.99
C VAL A 86 -7.01 15.68 -14.01
N GLU A 87 -7.15 16.78 -14.75
CA GLU A 87 -6.14 17.25 -15.70
C GLU A 87 -4.79 17.56 -15.03
N LEU A 88 -4.81 18.17 -13.85
CA LEU A 88 -3.62 18.44 -13.07
C LEU A 88 -2.89 17.14 -12.71
N VAL A 89 -3.62 16.14 -12.19
CA VAL A 89 -3.03 14.83 -11.85
C VAL A 89 -2.45 14.14 -13.09
N CYS A 90 -3.15 14.21 -14.23
CA CYS A 90 -2.64 13.66 -15.50
C CYS A 90 -1.33 14.35 -15.93
N ARG A 91 -1.20 15.65 -15.74
CA ARG A 91 0.04 16.38 -16.06
C ARG A 91 1.19 15.97 -15.15
N GLU A 92 0.96 15.88 -13.84
CA GLU A 92 2.01 15.50 -12.88
C GLU A 92 2.46 14.03 -13.01
N THR A 93 1.64 13.15 -13.62
CA THR A 93 1.86 11.70 -13.58
C THR A 93 1.89 10.99 -14.93
N ALA A 94 1.50 11.66 -16.02
CA ALA A 94 1.21 11.08 -17.34
C ALA A 94 0.15 9.96 -17.33
N LEU A 95 -0.60 9.78 -16.22
CA LEU A 95 -1.66 8.78 -16.13
C LEU A 95 -2.91 9.26 -16.88
N PRO A 96 -3.66 8.35 -17.56
CA PRO A 96 -4.85 8.73 -18.31
C PRO A 96 -5.98 9.23 -17.41
N ALA A 97 -6.78 10.19 -17.90
CA ALA A 97 -7.90 10.77 -17.15
C ALA A 97 -8.92 9.73 -16.65
N ALA A 98 -9.21 8.70 -17.43
CA ALA A 98 -10.10 7.63 -17.02
C ALA A 98 -9.55 6.86 -15.81
N ARG A 99 -8.22 6.62 -15.76
CA ARG A 99 -7.54 6.01 -14.62
C ARG A 99 -7.65 6.90 -13.38
N ILE A 100 -7.42 8.19 -13.50
CA ILE A 100 -7.49 9.13 -12.36
C ILE A 100 -8.93 9.26 -11.83
N LYS A 101 -9.93 9.32 -12.70
CA LYS A 101 -11.35 9.31 -12.28
C LYS A 101 -11.70 8.04 -11.52
N GLY A 102 -11.27 6.87 -12.02
CA GLY A 102 -11.45 5.59 -11.33
C GLY A 102 -10.73 5.54 -9.98
N GLU A 103 -9.49 6.03 -9.92
CA GLU A 103 -8.71 6.08 -8.69
C GLU A 103 -9.29 7.03 -7.65
N ARG A 104 -9.86 8.19 -8.07
CA ARG A 104 -10.60 9.10 -7.19
C ARG A 104 -11.78 8.37 -6.53
N GLY A 105 -12.63 7.70 -7.32
CA GLY A 105 -13.76 6.93 -6.79
C GLY A 105 -13.32 5.78 -5.87
N ARG A 106 -12.21 5.12 -6.17
CA ARG A 106 -11.60 4.11 -5.29
C ARG A 106 -11.15 4.73 -3.96
N THR A 107 -10.55 5.91 -3.99
CA THR A 107 -10.05 6.60 -2.79
C THR A 107 -11.20 7.05 -1.90
N SER A 108 -12.23 7.69 -2.45
CA SER A 108 -13.45 8.08 -1.70
C SER A 108 -14.20 6.85 -1.19
N GLY A 109 -14.29 5.79 -2.00
CA GLY A 109 -14.88 4.50 -1.59
C GLY A 109 -14.18 3.87 -0.40
N GLN A 110 -12.85 3.95 -0.33
CA GLN A 110 -12.06 3.46 0.80
C GLN A 110 -12.29 4.26 2.08
N MET A 111 -12.43 5.58 2.00
CA MET A 111 -12.84 6.40 3.15
C MET A 111 -14.20 5.97 3.69
N ARG A 112 -15.20 5.76 2.83
CA ARG A 112 -16.54 5.27 3.21
C ARG A 112 -16.52 3.85 3.78
N LEU A 113 -15.63 2.98 3.27
CA LEU A 113 -15.43 1.64 3.82
C LEU A 113 -14.94 1.72 5.27
N PHE A 114 -13.94 2.55 5.57
CA PHE A 114 -13.48 2.75 6.95
C PHE A 114 -14.53 3.43 7.83
N ALA A 115 -15.35 4.35 7.30
CA ALA A 115 -16.49 4.88 8.03
C ALA A 115 -17.49 3.77 8.40
N THR A 116 -17.72 2.80 7.51
CA THR A 116 -18.53 1.61 7.77
C THR A 116 -17.91 0.72 8.85
N VAL A 117 -16.59 0.48 8.81
CA VAL A 117 -15.86 -0.27 9.85
C VAL A 117 -16.02 0.37 11.21
N LEU A 118 -15.94 1.71 11.28
CA LEU A 118 -16.12 2.45 12.54
C LEU A 118 -17.54 2.29 13.09
N ARG A 119 -18.57 2.34 12.24
CA ARG A 119 -19.98 2.13 12.64
C ARG A 119 -20.25 0.68 13.05
N ARG A 120 -19.59 -0.28 12.41
CA ARG A 120 -19.67 -1.72 12.73
C ARG A 120 -19.04 -2.03 14.09
N GLY A 121 -17.95 -1.34 14.45
CA GLY A 121 -17.29 -1.40 15.75
C GLY A 121 -16.45 -2.65 16.03
N ASP A 122 -16.28 -3.55 15.07
CA ASP A 122 -15.46 -4.76 15.22
C ASP A 122 -13.95 -4.46 15.36
N PHE A 123 -13.50 -3.33 14.83
CA PHE A 123 -12.13 -2.84 15.00
C PHE A 123 -11.70 -2.68 16.47
N TYR A 124 -12.66 -2.49 17.40
CA TYR A 124 -12.34 -2.45 18.84
C TYR A 124 -11.79 -3.78 19.35
N GLY A 125 -12.14 -4.91 18.73
CA GLY A 125 -11.72 -6.24 19.18
C GLY A 125 -12.05 -6.49 20.65
N ALA A 126 -13.21 -6.01 21.12
CA ALA A 126 -13.59 -6.02 22.53
C ALA A 126 -13.70 -7.45 23.08
N ARG A 127 -13.03 -7.73 24.22
CA ARG A 127 -13.02 -9.00 24.92
C ARG A 127 -13.29 -8.78 26.40
N ILE A 128 -14.11 -9.63 27.01
CA ILE A 128 -14.50 -9.55 28.42
C ILE A 128 -14.44 -10.95 29.01
N ASP A 129 -13.59 -11.10 30.01
CA ASP A 129 -13.53 -12.27 30.86
C ASP A 129 -14.03 -11.88 32.25
N LYS A 130 -15.23 -12.34 32.62
CA LYS A 130 -15.84 -12.00 33.91
C LYS A 130 -15.06 -12.60 35.08
N ALA A 131 -15.11 -11.97 36.26
CA ALA A 131 -14.49 -12.48 37.45
C ALA A 131 -15.05 -13.88 37.81
N LEU A 132 -14.15 -14.77 38.26
CA LEU A 132 -14.46 -16.08 38.82
C LEU A 132 -13.79 -16.19 40.19
N PRO A 133 -14.40 -15.61 41.24
CA PRO A 133 -13.76 -15.53 42.57
C PRO A 133 -13.54 -16.90 43.22
N ASP A 134 -14.40 -17.85 42.92
CA ASP A 134 -14.35 -19.20 43.51
C ASP A 134 -13.56 -20.22 42.68
N ARG A 135 -12.96 -19.80 41.55
CA ARG A 135 -12.18 -20.69 40.68
C ARG A 135 -10.94 -21.24 41.41
N GLN A 136 -10.71 -22.54 41.30
CA GLN A 136 -9.50 -23.19 41.80
C GLN A 136 -8.51 -23.45 40.68
N PRO A 137 -7.18 -23.49 40.92
CA PRO A 137 -6.48 -23.20 42.18
C PRO A 137 -6.36 -21.72 42.53
N LEU A 138 -6.65 -20.83 41.57
CA LEU A 138 -6.60 -19.36 41.76
C LEU A 138 -7.85 -18.69 41.19
N PRO A 139 -8.41 -17.69 41.86
CA PRO A 139 -9.51 -16.90 41.33
C PRO A 139 -9.09 -16.18 40.06
N ARG A 140 -10.05 -15.91 39.16
CA ARG A 140 -9.87 -15.04 37.99
C ARG A 140 -10.44 -13.64 38.30
N PRO A 141 -9.64 -12.57 38.11
CA PRO A 141 -10.18 -11.20 38.18
C PRO A 141 -11.07 -10.89 36.96
N ASP A 142 -11.87 -9.81 37.01
CA ASP A 142 -12.54 -9.25 35.83
C ASP A 142 -11.48 -8.61 34.91
N LEU A 143 -11.43 -9.04 33.65
CA LEU A 143 -10.47 -8.61 32.65
C LEU A 143 -11.22 -8.15 31.39
N ARG A 144 -10.96 -6.93 30.92
CA ARG A 144 -11.60 -6.36 29.74
C ARG A 144 -10.58 -5.70 28.85
N GLN A 145 -10.58 -6.07 27.58
CA GLN A 145 -9.62 -5.60 26.60
C GLN A 145 -10.33 -4.97 25.41
N TYR A 146 -9.77 -3.88 24.91
CA TYR A 146 -10.14 -3.30 23.61
C TYR A 146 -8.91 -2.68 22.94
N ARG A 147 -9.06 -2.23 21.70
CA ARG A 147 -7.96 -1.62 20.94
C ARG A 147 -8.13 -0.11 20.84
N ILE A 148 -7.00 0.61 20.89
CA ILE A 148 -6.91 2.07 20.76
C ILE A 148 -5.86 2.43 19.70
N GLY A 149 -5.95 3.63 19.13
CA GLY A 149 -4.95 4.16 18.21
C GLY A 149 -3.56 4.29 18.85
N LEU A 150 -2.51 4.11 18.05
CA LEU A 150 -1.12 4.18 18.49
C LEU A 150 -0.70 5.61 18.91
N GLY A 151 -1.21 6.63 18.23
CA GLY A 151 -0.80 8.03 18.36
C GLY A 151 -0.57 8.66 16.98
N PRO A 152 0.14 9.80 16.87
CA PRO A 152 0.44 10.43 15.60
C PRO A 152 1.19 9.50 14.64
N VAL A 153 0.73 9.45 13.38
CA VAL A 153 1.30 8.60 12.32
C VAL A 153 1.93 9.46 11.24
N ALA A 154 3.18 9.15 10.89
CA ALA A 154 3.80 9.69 9.70
C ALA A 154 3.41 8.84 8.48
N VAL A 155 2.88 9.46 7.43
CA VAL A 155 2.48 8.77 6.19
C VAL A 155 3.26 9.32 5.00
N PHE A 156 3.80 8.42 4.18
CA PHE A 156 4.58 8.74 2.99
C PHE A 156 3.80 8.34 1.74
N GLY A 157 3.56 9.30 0.84
CA GLY A 157 2.85 9.04 -0.41
C GLY A 157 3.66 8.24 -1.42
N ALA A 158 3.01 7.32 -2.12
CA ALA A 158 3.55 6.60 -3.27
C ALA A 158 3.41 7.41 -4.56
N SER A 159 4.24 7.13 -5.56
CA SER A 159 4.21 7.85 -6.84
C SER A 159 3.15 7.33 -7.82
N ASN A 160 2.93 6.03 -7.85
CA ASN A 160 2.16 5.32 -8.88
C ASN A 160 0.64 5.30 -8.65
N PHE A 161 0.20 5.68 -7.46
CA PHE A 161 -1.20 5.89 -7.09
C PHE A 161 -1.34 7.24 -6.38
N PRO A 162 -1.40 8.34 -7.15
CA PRO A 162 -1.35 9.70 -6.61
C PRO A 162 -2.53 10.06 -5.70
N LEU A 163 -3.59 9.27 -5.69
CA LEU A 163 -4.75 9.42 -4.81
C LEU A 163 -4.87 8.26 -3.81
N ALA A 164 -4.95 7.02 -4.31
CA ALA A 164 -5.29 5.84 -3.50
C ALA A 164 -4.18 5.40 -2.52
N PHE A 165 -2.92 5.72 -2.77
CA PHE A 165 -1.76 5.47 -1.90
C PHE A 165 -0.98 6.75 -1.61
N SER A 166 -1.67 7.89 -1.60
CA SER A 166 -1.08 9.19 -1.33
C SER A 166 -1.86 9.93 -0.24
N THR A 167 -2.08 11.23 -0.38
CA THR A 167 -2.55 12.16 0.67
C THR A 167 -3.80 11.69 1.41
N ALA A 168 -4.84 11.23 0.70
CA ALA A 168 -6.07 10.65 1.25
C ALA A 168 -6.12 9.12 1.04
N GLY A 169 -4.98 8.49 0.81
CA GLY A 169 -4.90 7.08 0.50
C GLY A 169 -5.07 6.15 1.71
N GLY A 170 -4.82 4.86 1.48
CA GLY A 170 -5.09 3.80 2.44
C GLY A 170 -4.47 3.98 3.81
N ASP A 171 -3.21 4.41 3.88
CA ASP A 171 -2.53 4.60 5.17
C ASP A 171 -3.11 5.78 5.95
N THR A 172 -3.40 6.91 5.28
CA THR A 172 -4.08 8.06 5.90
C THR A 172 -5.48 7.68 6.38
N ALA A 173 -6.27 6.99 5.53
CA ALA A 173 -7.62 6.57 5.86
C ALA A 173 -7.65 5.62 7.06
N ALA A 174 -6.77 4.60 7.07
CA ALA A 174 -6.67 3.62 8.15
C ALA A 174 -6.18 4.26 9.47
N ALA A 175 -5.20 5.18 9.41
CA ALA A 175 -4.70 5.89 10.59
C ALA A 175 -5.78 6.80 11.19
N LEU A 176 -6.48 7.59 10.37
CA LEU A 176 -7.59 8.43 10.83
C LEU A 176 -8.73 7.58 11.42
N ALA A 177 -9.09 6.47 10.78
CA ALA A 177 -10.08 5.53 11.30
C ALA A 177 -9.67 4.97 12.68
N ALA A 178 -8.41 4.62 12.86
CA ALA A 178 -7.88 4.14 14.13
C ALA A 178 -7.87 5.20 15.25
N GLY A 179 -8.15 6.47 14.93
CA GLY A 179 -8.11 7.59 15.87
C GLY A 179 -6.71 8.20 16.01
N CYS A 180 -5.88 8.05 15.00
CA CYS A 180 -4.52 8.57 14.93
C CYS A 180 -4.47 9.82 14.05
N PRO A 181 -4.02 10.98 14.56
CA PRO A 181 -3.69 12.13 13.71
C PRO A 181 -2.54 11.79 12.75
N VAL A 182 -2.54 12.44 11.59
CA VAL A 182 -1.60 12.16 10.51
C VAL A 182 -0.70 13.36 10.23
N VAL A 183 0.59 13.08 10.03
CA VAL A 183 1.53 13.99 9.38
C VAL A 183 1.94 13.35 8.05
N PHE A 184 1.38 13.86 6.96
CA PHE A 184 1.63 13.35 5.62
C PHE A 184 2.85 14.03 4.99
N LYS A 185 3.78 13.25 4.47
CA LYS A 185 4.89 13.75 3.66
C LYS A 185 4.54 13.63 2.18
N ALA A 186 4.31 14.75 1.51
CA ALA A 186 3.92 14.79 0.11
C ALA A 186 4.99 14.17 -0.80
N HIS A 187 4.54 13.39 -1.80
CA HIS A 187 5.44 12.85 -2.81
C HIS A 187 5.85 13.95 -3.80
N SER A 188 7.15 14.02 -4.12
CA SER A 188 7.69 15.08 -5.00
C SER A 188 7.18 15.03 -6.44
N GLY A 189 6.71 13.86 -6.90
CA GLY A 189 6.20 13.67 -8.25
C GLY A 189 4.80 14.25 -8.49
N HIS A 190 4.03 14.61 -7.44
CA HIS A 190 2.65 15.13 -7.58
C HIS A 190 2.25 16.04 -6.41
N MET A 191 3.04 17.06 -6.16
CA MET A 191 2.84 18.00 -5.04
C MET A 191 1.58 18.84 -5.18
N ALA A 192 1.23 19.27 -6.40
CA ALA A 192 0.01 20.05 -6.64
C ALA A 192 -1.26 19.20 -6.42
N THR A 193 -1.25 17.92 -6.83
CA THR A 193 -2.27 16.95 -6.49
C THR A 193 -2.40 16.82 -4.98
N ALA A 194 -1.27 16.64 -4.26
CA ALA A 194 -1.26 16.51 -2.81
C ALA A 194 -1.87 17.71 -2.10
N GLU A 195 -1.57 18.95 -2.54
CA GLU A 195 -2.14 20.18 -1.98
C GLU A 195 -3.67 20.25 -2.16
N GLN A 196 -4.19 19.88 -3.34
CA GLN A 196 -5.64 19.90 -3.58
C GLN A 196 -6.37 18.86 -2.70
N VAL A 197 -5.80 17.66 -2.56
CA VAL A 197 -6.35 16.62 -1.70
C VAL A 197 -6.25 17.01 -0.21
N ALA A 198 -5.15 17.61 0.21
CA ALA A 198 -5.01 18.13 1.58
C ALA A 198 -6.04 19.22 1.89
N ASN A 199 -6.29 20.14 0.95
CA ASN A 199 -7.36 21.13 1.09
C ASN A 199 -8.74 20.47 1.27
N ALA A 200 -9.03 19.38 0.55
CA ALA A 200 -10.26 18.62 0.72
C ALA A 200 -10.37 18.02 2.13
N ILE A 201 -9.29 17.41 2.65
CA ILE A 201 -9.25 16.88 4.02
C ILE A 201 -9.45 17.98 5.06
N ILE A 202 -8.84 19.16 4.88
CA ILE A 202 -8.98 20.28 5.82
C ILE A 202 -10.41 20.81 5.81
N ARG A 203 -11.05 20.99 4.65
CA ARG A 203 -12.47 21.39 4.60
C ARG A 203 -13.39 20.39 5.29
N ALA A 204 -13.14 19.09 5.08
CA ALA A 204 -13.89 18.04 5.79
C ALA A 204 -13.66 18.09 7.31
N ALA A 205 -12.43 18.36 7.75
CA ALA A 205 -12.09 18.48 9.17
C ALA A 205 -12.81 19.69 9.82
N GLU A 206 -12.83 20.83 9.13
CA GLU A 206 -13.55 22.04 9.57
C GLU A 206 -15.07 21.79 9.63
N ALA A 207 -15.65 21.22 8.56
CA ALA A 207 -17.09 20.93 8.48
C ALA A 207 -17.58 19.94 9.55
N THR A 208 -16.70 19.04 10.00
CA THR A 208 -17.01 18.03 11.03
C THR A 208 -16.43 18.37 12.40
N GLU A 209 -15.88 19.57 12.59
CA GLU A 209 -15.33 20.08 13.86
C GLU A 209 -14.23 19.17 14.43
N MET A 210 -13.33 18.69 13.59
CA MET A 210 -12.19 17.90 14.04
C MET A 210 -11.13 18.77 14.73
N PRO A 211 -10.36 18.22 15.68
CA PRO A 211 -9.28 18.97 16.33
C PRO A 211 -8.28 19.53 15.31
N ALA A 212 -7.84 20.75 15.49
CA ALA A 212 -6.73 21.31 14.73
C ALA A 212 -5.49 20.40 14.85
N GLY A 213 -4.83 20.09 13.73
CA GLY A 213 -3.70 19.15 13.72
C GLY A 213 -4.09 17.67 13.57
N VAL A 214 -5.38 17.32 13.40
CA VAL A 214 -5.79 15.94 13.05
C VAL A 214 -5.15 15.48 11.74
N PHE A 215 -4.94 16.40 10.81
CA PHE A 215 -4.21 16.19 9.57
C PHE A 215 -3.23 17.34 9.34
N ASN A 216 -1.98 16.97 9.03
CA ASN A 216 -0.90 17.89 8.68
C ASN A 216 -0.22 17.36 7.42
N MET A 217 0.38 18.25 6.62
CA MET A 217 1.15 17.85 5.44
C MET A 217 2.38 18.73 5.25
N ILE A 218 3.51 18.10 4.94
CA ILE A 218 4.78 18.77 4.68
C ILE A 218 5.34 18.41 3.31
N PHE A 219 6.01 19.37 2.68
CA PHE A 219 6.73 19.20 1.43
C PHE A 219 8.24 19.09 1.66
N GLY A 220 8.94 18.36 0.81
CA GLY A 220 10.39 18.31 0.77
C GLY A 220 11.00 16.92 0.65
N GLY A 221 12.22 16.85 0.14
CA GLY A 221 12.97 15.62 -0.02
C GLY A 221 13.57 15.09 1.28
N GLY A 222 14.31 15.94 2.00
CA GLY A 222 15.06 15.56 3.22
C GLY A 222 14.26 15.52 4.53
N VAL A 223 12.99 15.95 4.50
CA VAL A 223 12.17 16.11 5.73
C VAL A 223 11.68 14.78 6.31
N GLY A 224 11.66 13.71 5.51
CA GLY A 224 11.16 12.41 5.94
C GLY A 224 11.94 11.78 7.07
N GLU A 225 13.27 11.91 7.08
CA GLU A 225 14.14 11.43 8.15
C GLU A 225 13.84 12.14 9.48
N ALA A 226 13.76 13.46 9.45
CA ALA A 226 13.43 14.26 10.64
C ALA A 226 12.05 13.88 11.19
N LEU A 227 11.08 13.64 10.33
CA LEU A 227 9.72 13.23 10.72
C LEU A 227 9.73 11.84 11.39
N VAL A 228 10.39 10.84 10.81
CA VAL A 228 10.45 9.48 11.39
C VAL A 228 11.19 9.48 12.73
N LYS A 229 12.24 10.27 12.85
CA LYS A 229 13.01 10.39 14.11
C LYS A 229 12.31 11.20 15.20
N HIS A 230 11.25 11.95 14.85
CA HIS A 230 10.56 12.83 15.80
C HIS A 230 9.87 12.04 16.92
N PRO A 231 10.09 12.39 18.22
CA PRO A 231 9.59 11.59 19.34
C PRO A 231 8.05 11.53 19.44
N ALA A 232 7.33 12.53 18.93
CA ALA A 232 5.88 12.55 18.92
C ALA A 232 5.25 11.53 17.95
N ILE A 233 5.98 11.11 16.91
CA ILE A 233 5.50 10.12 15.94
C ILE A 233 5.53 8.71 16.56
N GLN A 234 4.43 7.98 16.43
CA GLN A 234 4.23 6.66 17.07
C GLN A 234 4.14 5.50 16.08
N ALA A 235 3.98 5.78 14.80
CA ALA A 235 4.04 4.78 13.74
C ALA A 235 4.33 5.44 12.39
N VAL A 236 4.74 4.65 11.42
CA VAL A 236 4.97 5.09 10.03
C VAL A 236 4.17 4.19 9.09
N GLY A 237 3.44 4.79 8.14
CA GLY A 237 2.88 4.14 6.96
C GLY A 237 3.67 4.53 5.72
N PHE A 238 4.08 3.55 4.92
CA PHE A 238 4.89 3.76 3.72
C PHE A 238 4.51 2.80 2.60
N THR A 239 4.47 3.29 1.39
CA THR A 239 4.40 2.48 0.17
C THR A 239 5.45 3.00 -0.80
N GLY A 240 6.35 2.13 -1.28
CA GLY A 240 7.40 2.51 -2.20
C GLY A 240 8.51 1.46 -2.35
N SER A 241 9.71 1.89 -2.72
CA SER A 241 10.83 0.98 -2.96
C SER A 241 11.32 0.26 -1.70
N LEU A 242 11.86 -0.97 -1.87
CA LEU A 242 12.52 -1.72 -0.79
C LEU A 242 13.58 -0.89 -0.08
N LYS A 243 14.43 -0.18 -0.83
CA LYS A 243 15.47 0.69 -0.27
C LYS A 243 14.89 1.79 0.62
N GLY A 244 13.80 2.43 0.17
CA GLY A 244 13.12 3.48 0.94
C GLY A 244 12.49 2.95 2.21
N GLY A 245 11.70 1.88 2.10
CA GLY A 245 11.03 1.26 3.24
C GLY A 245 12.03 0.72 4.26
N ARG A 246 13.10 0.06 3.81
CA ARG A 246 14.16 -0.45 4.69
C ARG A 246 14.84 0.67 5.45
N ALA A 247 15.17 1.77 4.78
CA ALA A 247 15.78 2.95 5.45
C ALA A 247 14.88 3.52 6.55
N LEU A 248 13.56 3.60 6.33
CA LEU A 248 12.61 4.04 7.35
C LEU A 248 12.53 3.06 8.52
N CYS A 249 12.52 1.75 8.25
CA CYS A 249 12.56 0.72 9.29
C CYS A 249 13.80 0.85 10.18
N ASP A 250 14.98 1.01 9.57
CA ASP A 250 16.24 1.14 10.30
C ASP A 250 16.29 2.42 11.14
N MET A 251 15.82 3.55 10.60
CA MET A 251 15.70 4.80 11.35
C MET A 251 14.74 4.68 12.53
N ALA A 252 13.58 4.06 12.33
CA ALA A 252 12.58 3.88 13.38
C ALA A 252 13.06 2.94 14.49
N ALA A 253 13.77 1.87 14.13
CA ALA A 253 14.37 0.92 15.07
C ALA A 253 15.52 1.54 15.89
N ALA A 254 16.27 2.47 15.30
CA ALA A 254 17.40 3.15 15.96
C ALA A 254 16.97 4.28 16.94
N ARG A 255 15.69 4.61 17.04
CA ARG A 255 15.17 5.62 17.98
C ARG A 255 15.35 5.16 19.43
N PRO A 256 15.50 6.10 20.39
CA PRO A 256 15.46 5.77 21.84
C PRO A 256 14.18 5.01 22.24
N GLN A 257 13.04 5.35 21.62
CA GLN A 257 11.80 4.60 21.65
C GLN A 257 11.49 4.12 20.23
N PRO A 258 11.79 2.86 19.87
CA PRO A 258 11.46 2.31 18.56
C PRO A 258 9.96 2.35 18.28
N ILE A 259 9.59 2.57 17.02
CA ILE A 259 8.20 2.58 16.57
C ILE A 259 8.02 1.62 15.39
N PRO A 260 6.81 1.09 15.18
CA PRO A 260 6.53 0.26 14.03
C PRO A 260 6.54 1.08 12.73
N VAL A 261 7.05 0.46 11.68
CA VAL A 261 6.95 0.94 10.29
C VAL A 261 6.19 -0.11 9.49
N PHE A 262 5.04 0.30 8.97
CA PHE A 262 4.20 -0.52 8.10
C PHE A 262 4.50 -0.13 6.66
N ALA A 263 5.52 -0.77 6.10
CA ALA A 263 5.98 -0.51 4.74
C ALA A 263 5.53 -1.63 3.80
N GLU A 264 4.86 -1.26 2.71
CA GLU A 264 4.72 -2.07 1.52
C GLU A 264 5.84 -1.68 0.56
N MET A 265 6.59 -2.67 0.06
CA MET A 265 7.84 -2.43 -0.62
C MET A 265 7.87 -3.12 -2.00
N SER A 266 8.83 -4.01 -2.22
CA SER A 266 9.14 -4.58 -3.51
C SER A 266 8.52 -5.96 -3.70
N SER A 267 7.99 -6.25 -4.91
CA SER A 267 7.47 -7.57 -5.27
C SER A 267 7.67 -7.85 -6.77
N ILE A 268 7.99 -9.09 -7.12
CA ILE A 268 8.11 -9.55 -8.50
C ILE A 268 6.89 -10.36 -8.97
N ASN A 269 5.95 -10.67 -8.07
CA ASN A 269 4.62 -11.22 -8.34
C ASN A 269 4.64 -12.43 -9.33
N PRO A 270 5.18 -13.57 -8.96
CA PRO A 270 5.38 -14.69 -9.87
C PRO A 270 4.05 -15.20 -10.45
N VAL A 271 4.06 -15.49 -11.74
CA VAL A 271 2.98 -16.16 -12.47
C VAL A 271 3.46 -17.55 -12.86
N ILE A 272 2.81 -18.58 -12.34
CA ILE A 272 3.08 -19.98 -12.65
C ILE A 272 2.10 -20.39 -13.75
N VAL A 273 2.62 -20.79 -14.90
CA VAL A 273 1.81 -21.22 -16.05
C VAL A 273 1.92 -22.72 -16.22
N LEU A 274 0.80 -23.43 -16.01
CA LEU A 274 0.76 -24.89 -16.00
C LEU A 274 0.47 -25.50 -17.39
N PRO A 275 0.90 -26.74 -17.64
CA PRO A 275 0.94 -27.32 -18.98
C PRO A 275 -0.41 -27.38 -19.70
N GLN A 276 -1.50 -27.80 -19.03
CA GLN A 276 -2.79 -27.95 -19.69
C GLN A 276 -3.43 -26.62 -20.07
N ALA A 277 -3.18 -25.56 -19.30
CA ALA A 277 -3.61 -24.21 -19.68
C ALA A 277 -2.95 -23.76 -21.00
N LEU A 278 -1.68 -24.07 -21.19
CA LEU A 278 -0.98 -23.74 -22.43
C LEU A 278 -1.47 -24.59 -23.60
N GLN A 279 -1.79 -25.87 -23.38
CA GLN A 279 -2.39 -26.72 -24.41
C GLN A 279 -3.78 -26.23 -24.83
N ALA A 280 -4.59 -25.78 -23.87
CA ALA A 280 -5.97 -25.38 -24.11
C ALA A 280 -6.14 -23.97 -24.69
N ARG A 281 -5.31 -23.00 -24.25
CA ARG A 281 -5.59 -21.57 -24.49
C ARG A 281 -4.33 -20.67 -24.49
N VAL A 282 -3.25 -21.14 -25.09
CA VAL A 282 -1.96 -20.41 -25.11
C VAL A 282 -2.09 -18.96 -25.59
N GLU A 283 -2.88 -18.70 -26.64
CA GLU A 283 -3.07 -17.35 -27.20
C GLU A 283 -3.74 -16.39 -26.21
N THR A 284 -4.75 -16.87 -25.49
CA THR A 284 -5.45 -16.08 -24.46
C THR A 284 -4.51 -15.77 -23.30
N VAL A 285 -3.76 -16.78 -22.82
CA VAL A 285 -2.80 -16.60 -21.73
C VAL A 285 -1.71 -15.60 -22.10
N ALA A 286 -1.16 -15.69 -23.33
CA ALA A 286 -0.12 -14.78 -23.82
C ALA A 286 -0.63 -13.33 -23.94
N ARG A 287 -1.82 -13.14 -24.52
CA ARG A 287 -2.45 -11.81 -24.67
C ARG A 287 -2.73 -11.18 -23.31
N ASP A 288 -3.36 -11.92 -22.39
CA ASP A 288 -3.79 -11.41 -21.10
C ASP A 288 -2.60 -11.13 -20.17
N LEU A 289 -1.53 -11.95 -20.22
CA LEU A 289 -0.26 -11.68 -19.55
C LEU A 289 0.38 -10.39 -20.08
N THR A 290 0.48 -10.26 -21.39
CA THR A 290 1.07 -9.06 -22.02
C THR A 290 0.31 -7.81 -21.61
N ALA A 291 -1.04 -7.85 -21.66
CA ALA A 291 -1.88 -6.74 -21.21
C ALA A 291 -1.61 -6.35 -19.75
N SER A 292 -1.44 -7.35 -18.86
CA SER A 292 -1.12 -7.10 -17.45
C SER A 292 0.27 -6.48 -17.26
N VAL A 293 1.29 -6.98 -17.98
CA VAL A 293 2.68 -6.47 -17.89
C VAL A 293 2.78 -5.01 -18.34
N VAL A 294 2.06 -4.62 -19.40
CA VAL A 294 2.18 -3.27 -19.97
C VAL A 294 1.19 -2.26 -19.38
N GLN A 295 0.22 -2.72 -18.61
CA GLN A 295 -0.80 -1.87 -18.01
C GLN A 295 -0.17 -0.73 -17.18
N GLY A 296 -0.52 0.53 -17.50
CA GLY A 296 0.00 1.71 -16.82
C GLY A 296 1.54 1.78 -16.84
N CYS A 297 2.13 1.39 -17.95
CA CYS A 297 3.59 1.30 -18.11
C CYS A 297 4.24 0.33 -17.10
N GLY A 298 3.55 -0.74 -16.71
CA GLY A 298 4.03 -1.71 -15.72
C GLY A 298 4.29 -1.15 -14.32
N GLN A 299 3.83 0.07 -14.03
CA GLN A 299 4.11 0.77 -12.77
C GLN A 299 3.12 0.40 -11.67
N PHE A 300 2.93 -0.89 -11.45
CA PHE A 300 2.12 -1.46 -10.38
C PHE A 300 3.00 -2.29 -9.42
N CYS A 301 2.77 -2.15 -8.13
CA CYS A 301 3.41 -3.03 -7.12
C CYS A 301 3.09 -4.51 -7.33
N THR A 302 2.01 -4.81 -8.05
CA THR A 302 1.58 -6.16 -8.43
C THR A 302 1.85 -6.49 -9.90
N ASN A 303 2.76 -5.78 -10.59
CA ASN A 303 3.13 -6.13 -11.96
C ASN A 303 3.74 -7.55 -12.01
N PRO A 304 3.32 -8.44 -12.97
CA PRO A 304 3.89 -9.78 -13.09
C PRO A 304 5.31 -9.73 -13.65
N GLY A 305 6.30 -9.57 -12.78
CA GLY A 305 7.72 -9.44 -13.13
C GLY A 305 8.43 -10.77 -13.39
N LEU A 306 7.81 -11.90 -13.01
CA LEU A 306 8.39 -13.24 -13.20
C LEU A 306 7.32 -14.22 -13.69
N VAL A 307 7.65 -15.01 -14.71
CA VAL A 307 6.79 -16.08 -15.23
C VAL A 307 7.56 -17.39 -15.21
N ILE A 308 6.99 -18.43 -14.60
CA ILE A 308 7.60 -19.75 -14.48
C ILE A 308 6.70 -20.79 -15.15
N GLY A 309 7.27 -21.63 -16.01
CA GLY A 309 6.55 -22.74 -16.63
C GLY A 309 7.42 -23.96 -16.86
N ILE A 310 6.78 -25.14 -16.98
CA ILE A 310 7.48 -26.40 -17.23
C ILE A 310 7.88 -26.48 -18.71
N ALA A 311 9.09 -26.92 -18.96
CA ALA A 311 9.67 -27.10 -20.29
C ALA A 311 8.76 -27.98 -21.17
N SER A 312 8.30 -27.39 -22.26
CA SER A 312 7.46 -28.07 -23.25
C SER A 312 7.42 -27.28 -24.56
N PRO A 313 7.01 -27.93 -25.69
CA PRO A 313 6.77 -27.20 -26.93
C PRO A 313 5.76 -26.05 -26.77
N GLU A 314 4.73 -26.25 -25.92
CA GLU A 314 3.69 -25.27 -25.64
C GLU A 314 4.25 -24.07 -24.87
N PHE A 315 5.14 -24.29 -23.88
CA PHE A 315 5.81 -23.20 -23.17
C PHE A 315 6.76 -22.41 -24.06
N THR A 316 7.44 -23.10 -24.99
CA THR A 316 8.27 -22.45 -26.00
C THR A 316 7.42 -21.58 -26.94
N ALA A 317 6.29 -22.09 -27.44
CA ALA A 317 5.34 -21.35 -28.27
C ALA A 317 4.74 -20.14 -27.52
N PHE A 318 4.39 -20.32 -26.25
CA PHE A 318 3.91 -19.25 -25.37
C PHE A 318 4.95 -18.14 -25.23
N THR A 319 6.22 -18.49 -24.97
CA THR A 319 7.32 -17.53 -24.86
C THR A 319 7.50 -16.73 -26.16
N GLN A 320 7.45 -17.38 -27.31
CA GLN A 320 7.57 -16.72 -28.62
C GLN A 320 6.40 -15.77 -28.89
N GLN A 321 5.19 -16.18 -28.52
CA GLN A 321 4.00 -15.35 -28.70
C GLN A 321 4.01 -14.12 -27.79
N VAL A 322 4.40 -14.26 -26.52
CA VAL A 322 4.57 -13.10 -25.63
C VAL A 322 5.68 -12.19 -26.14
N ALA A 323 6.79 -12.74 -26.65
CA ALA A 323 7.87 -11.93 -27.24
C ALA A 323 7.39 -11.09 -28.42
N GLN A 324 6.57 -11.68 -29.31
CA GLN A 324 5.95 -10.95 -30.41
C GLN A 324 5.04 -9.83 -29.89
N LEU A 325 4.12 -10.17 -28.98
CA LEU A 325 3.15 -9.22 -28.43
C LEU A 325 3.82 -8.06 -27.67
N ILE A 326 4.86 -8.31 -26.91
CA ILE A 326 5.68 -7.29 -26.22
C ILE A 326 6.38 -6.38 -27.22
N GLY A 327 6.93 -6.96 -28.31
CA GLY A 327 7.60 -6.21 -29.38
C GLY A 327 6.67 -5.25 -30.15
N GLU A 328 5.38 -5.54 -30.18
CA GLU A 328 4.34 -4.74 -30.84
C GLU A 328 3.79 -3.61 -29.93
N GLN A 329 4.11 -3.62 -28.63
CA GLN A 329 3.59 -2.61 -27.71
C GLN A 329 4.30 -1.26 -27.90
N PRO A 330 3.56 -0.14 -27.87
CA PRO A 330 4.16 1.19 -27.91
C PRO A 330 4.89 1.53 -26.61
N ALA A 331 5.89 2.41 -26.71
CA ALA A 331 6.48 3.03 -25.54
C ALA A 331 5.46 3.90 -24.80
N GLN A 332 5.58 3.98 -23.49
CA GLN A 332 4.70 4.77 -22.63
C GLN A 332 5.52 5.72 -21.75
N THR A 333 4.97 6.89 -21.45
CA THR A 333 5.59 7.84 -20.52
C THR A 333 5.52 7.32 -19.10
N MET A 334 6.64 7.33 -18.38
CA MET A 334 6.68 6.97 -16.97
C MET A 334 6.28 8.13 -16.06
N LEU A 335 5.89 7.82 -14.83
CA LEU A 335 5.37 8.78 -13.83
C LEU A 335 6.27 10.00 -13.61
N ASN A 336 7.58 9.81 -13.62
CA ASN A 336 8.57 10.86 -13.42
C ASN A 336 9.97 10.39 -13.84
N ALA A 337 10.91 11.33 -13.97
CA ALA A 337 12.29 11.05 -14.35
C ALA A 337 13.01 10.10 -13.38
N GLY A 338 12.68 10.14 -12.09
CA GLY A 338 13.28 9.24 -11.08
C GLY A 338 12.88 7.78 -11.30
N THR A 339 11.58 7.54 -11.58
CA THR A 339 11.06 6.20 -11.89
C THR A 339 11.67 5.68 -13.19
N LEU A 340 11.76 6.52 -14.22
CA LEU A 340 12.39 6.17 -15.49
C LEU A 340 13.88 5.80 -15.32
N SER A 341 14.62 6.60 -14.55
CA SER A 341 16.02 6.31 -14.24
C SER A 341 16.20 4.99 -13.48
N SER A 342 15.31 4.71 -12.54
CA SER A 342 15.32 3.44 -11.79
C SER A 342 15.01 2.24 -12.68
N TYR A 343 14.03 2.38 -13.59
CA TYR A 343 13.72 1.37 -14.60
C TYR A 343 14.92 1.08 -15.48
N GLY A 344 15.57 2.12 -16.03
CA GLY A 344 16.77 1.97 -16.86
C GLY A 344 17.89 1.22 -16.15
N LYS A 345 18.15 1.52 -14.87
CA LYS A 345 19.14 0.81 -14.06
C LYS A 345 18.77 -0.66 -13.81
N GLY A 346 17.49 -0.95 -13.61
CA GLY A 346 17.01 -2.32 -13.50
C GLY A 346 17.21 -3.11 -14.80
N LEU A 347 16.90 -2.51 -15.95
CA LEU A 347 17.15 -3.11 -17.26
C LEU A 347 18.64 -3.36 -17.51
N GLU A 348 19.50 -2.41 -17.14
CA GLU A 348 20.95 -2.54 -17.29
C GLU A 348 21.50 -3.75 -16.52
N LYS A 349 21.00 -4.00 -15.31
CA LYS A 349 21.34 -5.21 -14.53
C LYS A 349 20.92 -6.49 -15.26
N LEU A 350 19.69 -6.55 -15.78
CA LEU A 350 19.20 -7.71 -16.52
C LEU A 350 20.01 -7.94 -17.82
N LEU A 351 20.25 -6.88 -18.60
CA LEU A 351 20.97 -6.95 -19.88
C LEU A 351 22.44 -7.36 -19.72
N SER A 352 23.07 -6.98 -18.62
CA SER A 352 24.49 -7.28 -18.36
C SER A 352 24.71 -8.64 -17.70
N HIS A 353 23.65 -9.33 -17.24
CA HIS A 353 23.79 -10.59 -16.52
C HIS A 353 23.96 -11.78 -17.47
N PRO A 354 25.06 -12.60 -17.34
CA PRO A 354 25.37 -13.67 -18.29
C PRO A 354 24.34 -14.82 -18.34
N GLY A 355 23.54 -15.00 -17.27
CA GLY A 355 22.48 -16.01 -17.20
C GLY A 355 21.13 -15.51 -17.69
N ILE A 356 21.03 -14.30 -18.24
CA ILE A 356 19.77 -13.68 -18.69
C ILE A 356 19.88 -13.33 -20.18
N GLN A 357 18.88 -13.74 -20.94
CA GLN A 357 18.76 -13.47 -22.37
C GLN A 357 17.63 -12.45 -22.60
N HIS A 358 17.91 -11.38 -23.34
CA HIS A 358 16.90 -10.47 -23.84
C HIS A 358 16.16 -11.10 -25.03
N LEU A 359 14.82 -11.16 -24.98
CA LEU A 359 14.00 -11.79 -26.00
C LEU A 359 13.23 -10.78 -26.86
N ALA A 360 12.69 -9.71 -26.24
CA ALA A 360 11.91 -8.72 -26.96
C ALA A 360 11.92 -7.36 -26.24
N GLY A 361 11.63 -6.32 -27.00
CA GLY A 361 11.66 -4.92 -26.60
C GLY A 361 12.79 -4.17 -27.29
N SER A 362 12.71 -2.85 -27.31
CA SER A 362 13.72 -1.99 -27.90
C SER A 362 14.39 -1.10 -26.86
N THR A 363 15.49 -0.45 -27.24
CA THR A 363 16.13 0.54 -26.38
C THR A 363 15.24 1.76 -26.17
N GLN A 364 15.21 2.24 -24.94
CA GLN A 364 14.42 3.37 -24.51
C GLN A 364 14.86 4.68 -25.20
N ALA A 365 13.91 5.57 -25.49
CA ALA A 365 14.16 6.92 -25.98
C ALA A 365 13.39 7.96 -25.18
N GLY A 366 14.04 9.03 -24.75
CA GLY A 366 13.43 10.16 -24.05
C GLY A 366 12.88 9.78 -22.66
N ASN A 367 11.67 10.26 -22.33
CA ASN A 367 10.97 10.01 -21.07
C ASN A 367 9.99 8.82 -21.12
N GLN A 368 10.09 7.97 -22.13
CA GLN A 368 9.23 6.82 -22.36
C GLN A 368 9.98 5.51 -22.09
N ALA A 369 9.25 4.53 -21.54
CA ALA A 369 9.69 3.17 -21.34
C ALA A 369 9.07 2.24 -22.38
N GLN A 370 9.90 1.41 -23.00
CA GLN A 370 9.50 0.34 -23.90
C GLN A 370 9.34 -0.95 -23.10
N PRO A 371 8.26 -1.73 -23.30
CA PRO A 371 8.13 -3.04 -22.68
C PRO A 371 9.26 -3.99 -23.04
N GLN A 372 9.66 -4.83 -22.08
CA GLN A 372 10.81 -5.72 -22.21
C GLN A 372 10.45 -7.15 -21.77
N LEU A 373 10.95 -8.13 -22.50
CA LEU A 373 10.88 -9.54 -22.15
C LEU A 373 12.27 -10.15 -22.07
N PHE A 374 12.52 -10.85 -20.98
CA PHE A 374 13.77 -11.61 -20.78
C PHE A 374 13.45 -13.09 -20.51
N LYS A 375 14.45 -13.96 -20.74
CA LYS A 375 14.49 -15.34 -20.27
C LYS A 375 15.71 -15.53 -19.39
N ALA A 376 15.55 -16.13 -18.22
CA ALA A 376 16.64 -16.42 -17.31
C ALA A 376 16.83 -17.92 -17.11
N ASP A 377 18.07 -18.32 -16.80
CA ASP A 377 18.40 -19.68 -16.38
C ASP A 377 17.78 -19.93 -14.98
N VAL A 378 17.10 -21.06 -14.81
CA VAL A 378 16.47 -21.45 -13.54
C VAL A 378 17.48 -21.53 -12.39
N ARG A 379 18.75 -21.80 -12.68
CA ARG A 379 19.83 -21.85 -11.68
C ARG A 379 19.97 -20.56 -10.92
N LEU A 380 19.72 -19.40 -11.56
CA LEU A 380 19.74 -18.11 -10.84
C LEU A 380 18.74 -18.07 -9.70
N LEU A 381 17.56 -18.66 -9.88
CA LEU A 381 16.55 -18.72 -8.84
C LEU A 381 16.88 -19.78 -7.78
N LEU A 382 17.40 -20.94 -8.20
CA LEU A 382 17.80 -22.03 -7.30
C LEU A 382 19.00 -21.67 -6.43
N ASP A 383 19.94 -20.90 -6.97
CA ASP A 383 21.16 -20.45 -6.30
C ASP A 383 20.94 -19.15 -5.48
N GLY A 384 19.74 -18.55 -5.56
CA GLY A 384 19.38 -17.34 -4.81
C GLY A 384 20.02 -16.07 -5.35
N ASP A 385 20.20 -15.96 -6.67
CA ASP A 385 20.77 -14.76 -7.28
C ASP A 385 19.83 -13.56 -7.08
N GLU A 386 20.37 -12.49 -6.54
CA GLU A 386 19.64 -11.25 -6.21
C GLU A 386 19.00 -10.60 -7.44
N VAL A 387 19.54 -10.79 -8.64
CA VAL A 387 19.01 -10.17 -9.87
C VAL A 387 17.56 -10.56 -10.17
N LEU A 388 17.16 -11.79 -9.80
CA LEU A 388 15.79 -12.28 -9.96
C LEU A 388 14.89 -12.01 -8.75
N GLN A 389 15.44 -11.52 -7.64
CA GLN A 389 14.69 -11.14 -6.43
C GLN A 389 14.38 -9.64 -6.41
N GLU A 390 15.09 -8.83 -7.22
CA GLU A 390 14.88 -7.40 -7.30
C GLU A 390 13.76 -7.05 -8.29
N GLU A 391 12.86 -6.16 -7.88
CA GLU A 391 11.83 -5.59 -8.73
C GLU A 391 12.42 -4.64 -9.76
N VAL A 392 12.09 -4.83 -11.03
CA VAL A 392 12.30 -3.85 -12.09
C VAL A 392 10.97 -3.11 -12.33
N PHE A 393 10.80 -1.97 -11.65
CA PHE A 393 9.53 -1.25 -11.63
C PHE A 393 9.24 -0.56 -12.97
N GLY A 394 8.47 -1.25 -13.81
CA GLY A 394 8.14 -0.85 -15.18
C GLY A 394 7.62 -2.04 -16.00
N PRO A 395 7.40 -1.86 -17.31
CA PRO A 395 6.78 -2.86 -18.17
C PRO A 395 7.78 -3.98 -18.56
N THR A 396 8.21 -4.77 -17.57
CA THR A 396 9.22 -5.82 -17.74
C THR A 396 8.77 -7.11 -17.08
N THR A 397 9.05 -8.25 -17.74
CA THR A 397 8.86 -9.57 -17.17
C THR A 397 9.99 -10.50 -17.59
N VAL A 398 10.34 -11.46 -16.70
CA VAL A 398 11.39 -12.46 -16.91
C VAL A 398 10.75 -13.85 -16.93
N PHE A 399 11.04 -14.63 -17.97
CA PHE A 399 10.57 -16.01 -18.09
C PHE A 399 11.62 -17.00 -17.58
N ILE A 400 11.16 -17.99 -16.83
CA ILE A 400 11.98 -19.11 -16.36
C ILE A 400 11.31 -20.42 -16.79
N GLU A 401 12.11 -21.27 -17.40
CA GLU A 401 11.72 -22.62 -17.77
C GLU A 401 12.30 -23.61 -16.76
N VAL A 402 11.44 -24.44 -16.17
CA VAL A 402 11.82 -25.51 -15.23
C VAL A 402 11.63 -26.86 -15.88
N ALA A 403 12.46 -27.85 -15.52
CA ALA A 403 12.42 -29.17 -16.13
C ALA A 403 11.15 -29.96 -15.78
N ASP A 404 10.68 -29.85 -14.54
CA ASP A 404 9.57 -30.63 -14.00
C ASP A 404 8.97 -29.97 -12.77
N GLN A 405 7.97 -30.64 -12.17
CA GLN A 405 7.27 -30.22 -10.96
C GLN A 405 8.19 -30.09 -9.73
N ALA A 406 9.19 -30.97 -9.59
CA ALA A 406 10.12 -30.90 -8.49
C ALA A 406 11.01 -29.66 -8.57
N GLN A 407 11.49 -29.34 -9.77
CA GLN A 407 12.28 -28.12 -9.99
C GLN A 407 11.42 -26.86 -9.87
N LEU A 408 10.12 -26.91 -10.29
CA LEU A 408 9.18 -25.82 -10.05
C LEU A 408 9.04 -25.53 -8.55
N SER A 409 8.81 -26.56 -7.75
CA SER A 409 8.70 -26.41 -6.29
C SER A 409 9.99 -25.88 -5.67
N ALA A 410 11.17 -26.36 -6.11
CA ALA A 410 12.46 -25.89 -5.65
C ALA A 410 12.68 -24.39 -6.01
N ALA A 411 12.34 -23.99 -7.23
CA ALA A 411 12.42 -22.60 -7.69
C ALA A 411 11.53 -21.67 -6.85
N LEU A 412 10.31 -22.09 -6.56
CA LEU A 412 9.39 -21.31 -5.71
C LEU A 412 9.85 -21.24 -4.25
N HIS A 413 10.51 -22.29 -3.72
CA HIS A 413 11.14 -22.22 -2.40
C HIS A 413 12.27 -21.20 -2.32
N GLY A 414 12.99 -20.98 -3.42
CA GLY A 414 14.06 -19.99 -3.54
C GLY A 414 13.58 -18.53 -3.56
N LEU A 415 12.30 -18.28 -3.85
CA LEU A 415 11.74 -16.92 -3.87
C LEU A 415 11.68 -16.30 -2.48
N HIS A 416 12.00 -15.02 -2.41
CA HIS A 416 11.69 -14.18 -1.25
C HIS A 416 10.18 -13.95 -1.11
N GLY A 417 9.74 -13.25 -0.04
CA GLY A 417 8.32 -12.90 0.14
C GLY A 417 7.81 -11.96 -0.96
N GLN A 418 6.57 -12.18 -1.39
CA GLN A 418 5.92 -11.46 -2.48
C GLN A 418 4.55 -10.93 -2.04
N LEU A 419 4.01 -9.93 -2.76
CA LEU A 419 2.63 -9.48 -2.57
C LEU A 419 1.63 -10.50 -3.13
N THR A 420 1.90 -11.03 -4.31
CA THR A 420 0.99 -11.93 -5.01
C THR A 420 1.73 -13.07 -5.69
N ALA A 421 1.01 -14.18 -5.90
CA ALA A 421 1.35 -15.18 -6.90
C ALA A 421 0.10 -15.57 -7.68
N THR A 422 0.27 -15.88 -8.96
CA THR A 422 -0.81 -16.34 -9.84
C THR A 422 -0.50 -17.73 -10.34
N ILE A 423 -1.50 -18.61 -10.34
CA ILE A 423 -1.45 -19.91 -11.02
C ILE A 423 -2.42 -19.86 -12.20
N ILE A 424 -1.91 -20.06 -13.41
CA ILE A 424 -2.69 -20.20 -14.63
C ILE A 424 -2.75 -21.69 -14.97
N GLY A 425 -3.93 -22.28 -14.91
CA GLY A 425 -4.12 -23.72 -15.06
C GLY A 425 -5.53 -24.10 -15.49
N GLU A 426 -5.71 -25.35 -15.83
CA GLU A 426 -6.99 -26.03 -16.03
C GLU A 426 -7.32 -26.88 -14.78
N PRO A 427 -8.58 -27.35 -14.61
CA PRO A 427 -8.96 -28.12 -13.43
C PRO A 427 -8.06 -29.32 -13.10
N ALA A 428 -7.53 -30.01 -14.11
CA ALA A 428 -6.63 -31.13 -13.91
C ALA A 428 -5.21 -30.69 -13.52
N ASP A 429 -4.75 -29.52 -13.98
CA ASP A 429 -3.51 -28.92 -13.49
C ASP A 429 -3.59 -28.65 -11.99
N PHE A 430 -4.70 -28.08 -11.52
CA PHE A 430 -4.87 -27.75 -10.08
C PHE A 430 -4.90 -29.01 -9.20
N GLN A 431 -5.35 -30.15 -9.74
CA GLN A 431 -5.27 -31.43 -9.02
C GLN A 431 -3.84 -31.98 -9.01
N GLN A 432 -3.16 -31.96 -10.16
CA GLN A 432 -1.79 -32.45 -10.30
C GLN A 432 -0.79 -31.64 -9.47
N PHE A 433 -0.95 -30.31 -9.44
CA PHE A 433 -0.04 -29.37 -8.79
C PHE A 433 -0.61 -28.82 -7.48
N ALA A 434 -1.41 -29.60 -6.75
CA ALA A 434 -2.09 -29.15 -5.53
C ALA A 434 -1.15 -28.65 -4.43
N GLU A 435 0.10 -29.15 -4.40
CA GLU A 435 1.13 -28.72 -3.45
C GLU A 435 1.62 -27.28 -3.65
N LEU A 436 1.34 -26.65 -4.79
CA LEU A 436 1.71 -25.25 -5.01
C LEU A 436 1.00 -24.30 -4.05
N THR A 437 -0.27 -24.57 -3.71
CA THR A 437 -1.04 -23.69 -2.83
C THR A 437 -0.40 -23.56 -1.45
N PRO A 438 -0.16 -24.64 -0.66
CA PRO A 438 0.46 -24.52 0.66
C PRO A 438 1.89 -23.98 0.62
N LEU A 439 2.62 -24.14 -0.49
CA LEU A 439 3.93 -23.52 -0.68
C LEU A 439 3.78 -22.01 -0.87
N LEU A 440 2.84 -21.57 -1.72
CA LEU A 440 2.62 -20.15 -1.98
C LEU A 440 2.03 -19.40 -0.78
N GLU A 441 1.23 -20.05 0.06
CA GLU A 441 0.75 -19.48 1.33
C GLU A 441 1.89 -18.98 2.23
N GLN A 442 3.08 -19.59 2.13
CA GLN A 442 4.26 -19.18 2.88
C GLN A 442 5.05 -18.04 2.22
N LYS A 443 4.76 -17.76 0.96
CA LYS A 443 5.53 -16.81 0.14
C LYS A 443 4.80 -15.52 -0.19
N VAL A 444 3.47 -15.53 -0.19
CA VAL A 444 2.70 -14.39 -0.70
C VAL A 444 1.54 -13.99 0.21
N GLY A 445 1.06 -12.76 0.06
CA GLY A 445 -0.15 -12.30 0.73
C GLY A 445 -1.44 -12.64 -0.01
N ARG A 446 -1.40 -12.80 -1.34
CA ARG A 446 -2.57 -13.10 -2.16
C ARG A 446 -2.23 -14.11 -3.26
N ILE A 447 -3.02 -15.20 -3.33
CA ILE A 447 -2.91 -16.23 -4.37
C ILE A 447 -4.08 -16.07 -5.33
N LEU A 448 -3.80 -16.04 -6.63
CA LEU A 448 -4.80 -15.94 -7.70
C LEU A 448 -4.82 -17.22 -8.55
N LEU A 449 -6.02 -17.60 -9.01
CA LEU A 449 -6.20 -18.63 -10.04
C LEU A 449 -6.78 -17.98 -11.29
N ASN A 450 -6.13 -18.19 -12.43
CA ASN A 450 -6.59 -17.76 -13.76
C ASN A 450 -6.92 -16.26 -13.85
N GLY A 451 -6.20 -15.43 -13.11
CA GLY A 451 -6.35 -13.98 -13.12
C GLY A 451 -5.00 -13.30 -12.92
N TYR A 452 -4.87 -12.07 -13.35
CA TYR A 452 -3.63 -11.31 -13.18
C TYR A 452 -3.75 -10.31 -12.03
N PRO A 453 -2.63 -10.03 -11.30
CA PRO A 453 -2.69 -9.34 -10.01
C PRO A 453 -2.78 -7.82 -10.08
N THR A 454 -2.77 -7.21 -11.24
CA THR A 454 -2.75 -5.74 -11.45
C THR A 454 -3.97 -4.98 -10.93
N GLY A 455 -5.03 -5.67 -10.48
CA GLY A 455 -6.17 -5.10 -9.77
C GLY A 455 -6.18 -5.50 -8.29
N VAL A 456 -6.49 -4.54 -7.39
CA VAL A 456 -6.64 -4.79 -5.95
C VAL A 456 -7.98 -4.23 -5.49
N GLU A 457 -8.92 -5.12 -5.16
CA GLU A 457 -10.24 -4.76 -4.62
C GLU A 457 -10.11 -4.20 -3.20
N VAL A 458 -11.01 -3.29 -2.82
CA VAL A 458 -11.05 -2.70 -1.48
C VAL A 458 -12.27 -3.28 -0.74
N CYS A 459 -12.04 -4.33 0.05
CA CYS A 459 -13.10 -5.07 0.75
C CYS A 459 -12.58 -5.71 2.05
N ASP A 460 -13.47 -6.37 2.78
CA ASP A 460 -13.14 -7.00 4.07
C ASP A 460 -12.08 -8.12 3.96
N SER A 461 -12.12 -8.90 2.89
CA SER A 461 -11.27 -10.09 2.74
C SER A 461 -9.95 -9.82 1.99
N MET A 462 -9.70 -8.58 1.55
CA MET A 462 -8.50 -8.28 0.78
C MET A 462 -7.26 -8.31 1.68
N VAL A 463 -6.23 -8.97 1.21
CA VAL A 463 -4.86 -8.88 1.71
C VAL A 463 -3.96 -8.33 0.61
N HIS A 464 -3.40 -7.15 0.86
CA HIS A 464 -2.32 -6.55 0.09
C HIS A 464 -1.13 -6.39 1.02
N GLY A 465 -0.35 -7.43 1.10
CA GLY A 465 0.72 -7.64 2.07
C GLY A 465 1.54 -8.86 1.66
N GLY A 466 2.25 -9.45 2.61
CA GLY A 466 3.06 -10.65 2.38
C GLY A 466 4.33 -10.64 3.20
N PRO A 467 5.11 -11.74 3.16
CA PRO A 467 6.38 -11.83 3.88
C PRO A 467 7.43 -10.83 3.35
N TYR A 468 8.42 -10.53 4.18
CA TYR A 468 9.56 -9.70 3.76
C TYR A 468 10.27 -10.32 2.52
N PRO A 469 10.65 -9.54 1.51
CA PRO A 469 10.71 -8.08 1.45
C PRO A 469 9.47 -7.37 0.89
N ALA A 470 8.37 -8.09 0.60
CA ALA A 470 7.15 -7.45 0.11
C ALA A 470 6.59 -6.44 1.12
N THR A 471 6.64 -6.77 2.41
CA THR A 471 6.28 -5.85 3.50
C THR A 471 7.25 -5.95 4.67
N SER A 472 7.27 -4.91 5.51
CA SER A 472 8.03 -4.89 6.76
C SER A 472 7.35 -5.68 7.89
N ASP A 473 6.04 -5.94 7.81
CA ASP A 473 5.26 -6.71 8.79
C ASP A 473 4.24 -7.62 8.07
N ALA A 474 4.58 -8.90 7.98
CA ALA A 474 3.77 -9.92 7.32
C ALA A 474 2.40 -10.19 7.99
N ARG A 475 2.15 -9.67 9.19
CA ARG A 475 0.89 -9.84 9.92
C ARG A 475 -0.21 -8.88 9.46
N GLY A 476 0.14 -7.87 8.67
CA GLY A 476 -0.75 -6.79 8.26
C GLY A 476 -1.10 -6.82 6.78
N THR A 477 -1.99 -5.92 6.42
CA THR A 477 -2.35 -5.60 5.04
C THR A 477 -2.40 -4.08 4.86
N SER A 478 -2.05 -3.57 3.67
CA SER A 478 -2.16 -2.14 3.34
C SER A 478 -3.51 -1.79 2.68
N VAL A 479 -4.29 -2.79 2.24
CA VAL A 479 -5.61 -2.62 1.62
C VAL A 479 -6.63 -3.53 2.30
N GLY A 480 -7.88 -3.11 2.32
CA GLY A 480 -8.97 -3.80 2.99
C GLY A 480 -9.19 -3.31 4.42
N THR A 481 -10.25 -3.79 5.05
CA THR A 481 -10.69 -3.27 6.36
C THR A 481 -9.71 -3.56 7.49
N LEU A 482 -8.95 -4.66 7.40
CA LEU A 482 -7.93 -5.01 8.39
C LEU A 482 -6.69 -4.10 8.33
N ALA A 483 -6.57 -3.23 7.33
CA ALA A 483 -5.50 -2.24 7.29
C ALA A 483 -5.49 -1.29 8.51
N ILE A 484 -6.64 -1.09 9.15
CA ILE A 484 -6.78 -0.33 10.40
C ILE A 484 -5.97 -0.95 11.55
N ASP A 485 -5.81 -2.27 11.59
CA ASP A 485 -5.17 -3.01 12.68
C ASP A 485 -3.70 -2.63 12.85
N ARG A 486 -3.04 -2.18 11.78
CA ARG A 486 -1.66 -1.69 11.81
C ARG A 486 -1.47 -0.50 12.75
N PHE A 487 -2.51 0.32 12.93
CA PHE A 487 -2.47 1.55 13.72
C PHE A 487 -3.18 1.42 15.08
N LEU A 488 -3.53 0.19 15.48
CA LEU A 488 -4.19 -0.11 16.74
C LEU A 488 -3.29 -0.92 17.67
N ARG A 489 -3.48 -0.74 18.98
CA ARG A 489 -2.87 -1.58 20.01
C ARG A 489 -3.87 -1.95 21.10
N PRO A 490 -3.76 -3.12 21.73
CA PRO A 490 -4.64 -3.52 22.84
C PRO A 490 -4.31 -2.78 24.15
N VAL A 491 -5.36 -2.60 24.96
CA VAL A 491 -5.29 -2.15 26.37
C VAL A 491 -6.23 -3.03 27.17
N CYS A 492 -5.75 -3.56 28.30
CA CYS A 492 -6.54 -4.37 29.22
C CYS A 492 -6.81 -3.61 30.51
N PHE A 493 -8.07 -3.68 31.00
CA PHE A 493 -8.54 -3.18 32.28
C PHE A 493 -8.77 -4.37 33.21
N GLN A 494 -8.23 -4.31 34.41
CA GLN A 494 -8.41 -5.36 35.43
C GLN A 494 -9.14 -4.80 36.64
N ASN A 495 -10.25 -5.44 37.03
CA ASN A 495 -11.10 -5.05 38.16
C ASN A 495 -11.57 -3.59 38.11
N TYR A 496 -11.83 -3.09 36.90
CA TYR A 496 -12.25 -1.68 36.69
C TYR A 496 -13.76 -1.55 36.87
N PRO A 497 -14.22 -0.51 37.62
CA PRO A 497 -15.66 -0.29 37.79
C PRO A 497 -16.32 0.02 36.44
N ASP A 498 -17.53 -0.50 36.21
CA ASP A 498 -18.24 -0.35 34.93
C ASP A 498 -18.44 1.13 34.52
N SER A 499 -18.68 2.02 35.50
CA SER A 499 -18.84 3.45 35.26
C SER A 499 -17.61 4.16 34.68
N LEU A 500 -16.40 3.61 34.89
CA LEU A 500 -15.13 4.17 34.43
C LEU A 500 -14.63 3.52 33.14
N LEU A 501 -15.30 2.46 32.68
CA LEU A 501 -14.90 1.75 31.45
C LEU A 501 -15.28 2.54 30.19
N PRO A 502 -14.52 2.40 29.10
CA PRO A 502 -14.95 2.84 27.77
C PRO A 502 -16.26 2.15 27.36
N ASP A 503 -17.07 2.82 26.55
CA ASP A 503 -18.39 2.32 26.13
C ASP A 503 -18.33 0.94 25.46
N ALA A 504 -17.25 0.64 24.74
CA ALA A 504 -17.01 -0.67 24.13
C ALA A 504 -16.94 -1.83 25.15
N LEU A 505 -16.60 -1.54 26.40
CA LEU A 505 -16.37 -2.54 27.46
C LEU A 505 -17.43 -2.51 28.57
N LYS A 506 -18.38 -1.57 28.58
CA LYS A 506 -19.45 -1.48 29.58
C LYS A 506 -20.38 -2.68 29.53
N ASN A 507 -20.91 -3.07 30.69
CA ASN A 507 -21.89 -4.15 30.81
C ASN A 507 -23.07 -4.00 29.85
N ALA A 508 -23.64 -2.79 29.77
CA ALA A 508 -24.81 -2.49 28.96
C ALA A 508 -24.59 -2.58 27.45
N ASN A 509 -23.31 -2.67 26.96
CA ASN A 509 -22.97 -2.62 25.53
C ASN A 509 -23.67 -1.47 24.77
N PRO A 510 -23.50 -0.20 25.18
CA PRO A 510 -24.25 0.92 24.59
C PRO A 510 -23.96 1.10 23.09
N LEU A 511 -22.82 0.63 22.60
CA LEU A 511 -22.47 0.65 21.18
C LEU A 511 -23.08 -0.51 20.37
N ARG A 512 -23.69 -1.50 21.03
CA ARG A 512 -24.25 -2.73 20.41
C ARG A 512 -23.28 -3.46 19.51
N ILE A 513 -21.98 -3.40 19.83
CA ILE A 513 -20.91 -4.04 19.05
C ILE A 513 -20.75 -5.52 19.42
N GLN A 514 -20.20 -6.27 18.49
CA GLN A 514 -19.78 -7.66 18.74
C GLN A 514 -18.62 -7.67 19.72
N ARG A 515 -18.75 -8.45 20.80
CA ARG A 515 -17.73 -8.65 21.84
C ARG A 515 -17.50 -10.16 22.06
N LEU A 516 -16.32 -10.54 22.47
CA LEU A 516 -16.04 -11.89 22.93
C LEU A 516 -16.20 -11.92 24.47
N VAL A 517 -17.25 -12.57 24.97
CA VAL A 517 -17.56 -12.63 26.41
C VAL A 517 -17.36 -14.06 26.91
N ASP A 518 -16.41 -14.27 27.81
CA ASP A 518 -16.01 -15.59 28.31
C ASP A 518 -15.82 -16.62 27.18
N GLY A 519 -15.18 -16.19 26.08
CA GLY A 519 -14.91 -17.02 24.92
C GLY A 519 -16.07 -17.15 23.91
N THR A 520 -17.23 -16.55 24.18
CA THR A 520 -18.41 -16.62 23.30
C THR A 520 -18.71 -15.26 22.66
N PRO A 521 -18.87 -15.19 21.32
CA PRO A 521 -19.29 -13.97 20.65
C PRO A 521 -20.70 -13.55 21.08
N SER A 522 -20.87 -12.28 21.50
CA SER A 522 -22.18 -11.73 21.92
C SER A 522 -22.29 -10.24 21.61
N ARG A 523 -23.53 -9.77 21.40
CA ARG A 523 -23.91 -8.35 21.37
C ARG A 523 -24.78 -7.94 22.55
N ASP A 524 -25.08 -8.87 23.42
CA ASP A 524 -25.96 -8.66 24.56
C ASP A 524 -25.27 -7.83 25.66
N SER A 525 -26.06 -7.29 26.58
CA SER A 525 -25.59 -6.79 27.88
C SER A 525 -25.10 -7.97 28.73
N LEU A 526 -24.23 -7.71 29.70
CA LEU A 526 -23.72 -8.70 30.66
C LEU A 526 -24.64 -8.84 31.84
#